data_d23664cb15b024b603fdd26f82f7ab3d
#
_entry.id   d23664cb15b024b603fdd26f82f7ab3d
#
_cell.length_a   1.000
_cell.length_b   1.000
_cell.length_c   1.000
_cell.angle_alpha   90.00
_cell.angle_beta   90.00
_cell.angle_gamma   90.00
#
_symmetry.space_group_name_H-M   'P 1'
#
loop_
_entity.id
_entity.type
_entity.pdbx_description
1 polymer ?
#
loop_
_entity_poly.entity_id
_entity_poly.type
_entity_poly.pdbx_seq_one_letter_code
_entity_poly.pdbx_strand_id
1 'polypeptide(L)'
;MAAPLDSVPDGSDVLIDANIFVYGITNQSPQCAEFLTRCSNERVFGITLFEVVNNATHIFMLAEARQKKLFTAPDKAKSYLEKHPDVVKILTGYWMDTERLLALNLIFLPCEEKIVVGAHKVRVEAGLLTNDSVIVATMREYGISKIATNDEGFDSVAGLSVFRPDDL
;
A
#
# COMPACT_ATOMS: atom_id res chain seq x y z
N MET A 1 13.49 -3.87 -13.94
CA MET A 1 12.35 -4.76 -14.29
C MET A 1 11.89 -5.42 -13.01
N ALA A 2 10.60 -5.34 -12.65
CA ALA A 2 10.05 -5.93 -11.44
C ALA A 2 10.15 -7.47 -11.50
N ALA A 3 10.36 -8.11 -10.34
CA ALA A 3 10.31 -9.55 -10.17
C ALA A 3 8.89 -9.98 -9.72
N PRO A 4 8.49 -11.25 -9.96
CA PRO A 4 7.22 -11.77 -9.46
C PRO A 4 7.14 -11.68 -7.92
N LEU A 5 5.95 -11.37 -7.39
CA LEU A 5 5.74 -11.18 -5.94
C LEU A 5 6.03 -12.46 -5.13
N ASP A 6 5.75 -13.62 -5.68
CA ASP A 6 6.03 -14.93 -5.06
C ASP A 6 7.52 -15.25 -4.97
N SER A 7 8.36 -14.57 -5.77
CA SER A 7 9.82 -14.73 -5.74
C SER A 7 10.52 -13.97 -4.60
N VAL A 8 9.79 -13.22 -3.76
CA VAL A 8 10.35 -12.57 -2.58
C VAL A 8 11.01 -13.64 -1.69
N PRO A 9 12.32 -13.53 -1.37
CA PRO A 9 12.99 -14.53 -0.53
C PRO A 9 12.47 -14.50 0.92
N ASP A 10 12.35 -15.68 1.53
CA ASP A 10 12.05 -15.77 2.97
C ASP A 10 13.17 -15.08 3.78
N GLY A 11 12.82 -14.48 4.91
CA GLY A 11 13.73 -13.69 5.76
C GLY A 11 14.04 -12.29 5.22
N SER A 12 13.40 -11.84 4.14
CA SER A 12 13.58 -10.49 3.59
C SER A 12 12.77 -9.44 4.34
N ASP A 13 13.38 -8.27 4.51
CA ASP A 13 12.69 -7.02 4.85
C ASP A 13 12.08 -6.45 3.56
N VAL A 14 10.75 -6.26 3.54
CA VAL A 14 10.03 -5.79 2.35
C VAL A 14 9.04 -4.69 2.75
N LEU A 15 9.18 -3.51 2.17
CA LEU A 15 8.17 -2.47 2.31
C LEU A 15 6.96 -2.84 1.44
N ILE A 16 5.76 -2.71 2.00
CA ILE A 16 4.50 -3.09 1.36
C ILE A 16 3.69 -1.84 1.06
N ASP A 17 3.37 -1.65 -0.20
CA ASP A 17 2.53 -0.55 -0.68
C ASP A 17 1.04 -0.86 -0.52
N ALA A 18 0.20 0.19 -0.51
CA ALA A 18 -1.24 0.12 -0.29
C ALA A 18 -1.97 -0.81 -1.26
N ASN A 19 -1.55 -0.84 -2.53
CA ASN A 19 -2.18 -1.67 -3.54
C ASN A 19 -2.08 -3.18 -3.23
N ILE A 20 -0.97 -3.64 -2.64
CA ILE A 20 -0.78 -5.05 -2.25
C ILE A 20 -1.76 -5.44 -1.13
N PHE A 21 -1.94 -4.55 -0.12
CA PHE A 21 -2.94 -4.77 0.92
C PHE A 21 -4.35 -4.84 0.33
N VAL A 22 -4.68 -3.90 -0.55
CA VAL A 22 -6.01 -3.85 -1.17
C VAL A 22 -6.28 -5.13 -1.94
N TYR A 23 -5.39 -5.55 -2.84
CA TYR A 23 -5.59 -6.73 -3.67
C TYR A 23 -5.63 -8.02 -2.86
N GLY A 24 -4.77 -8.17 -1.85
CA GLY A 24 -4.73 -9.37 -1.02
C GLY A 24 -5.94 -9.49 -0.08
N ILE A 25 -6.31 -8.42 0.62
CA ILE A 25 -7.40 -8.43 1.60
C ILE A 25 -8.78 -8.54 0.94
N THR A 26 -8.94 -7.93 -0.24
CA THR A 26 -10.20 -8.00 -1.00
C THR A 26 -10.26 -9.20 -1.96
N ASN A 27 -9.30 -10.12 -1.91
CA ASN A 27 -9.21 -11.32 -2.75
C ASN A 27 -9.19 -11.03 -4.27
N GLN A 28 -8.59 -9.92 -4.67
CA GLN A 28 -8.40 -9.59 -6.09
C GLN A 28 -7.17 -10.25 -6.68
N SER A 29 -6.16 -10.57 -5.84
CA SER A 29 -4.92 -11.25 -6.22
C SER A 29 -4.60 -12.36 -5.22
N PRO A 30 -4.66 -13.64 -5.61
CA PRO A 30 -4.14 -14.76 -4.82
C PRO A 30 -2.67 -14.60 -4.44
N GLN A 31 -1.82 -14.09 -5.31
CA GLN A 31 -0.41 -13.84 -5.00
C GLN A 31 -0.24 -12.81 -3.88
N CYS A 32 -1.01 -11.71 -3.90
CA CYS A 32 -0.99 -10.74 -2.81
C CYS A 32 -1.49 -11.37 -1.50
N ALA A 33 -2.56 -12.16 -1.52
CA ALA A 33 -3.07 -12.82 -0.33
C ALA A 33 -2.05 -13.81 0.27
N GLU A 34 -1.39 -14.61 -0.56
CA GLU A 34 -0.32 -15.52 -0.12
C GLU A 34 0.89 -14.75 0.42
N PHE A 35 1.31 -13.67 -0.25
CA PHE A 35 2.40 -12.83 0.23
C PHE A 35 2.10 -12.24 1.62
N LEU A 36 0.89 -11.72 1.85
CA LEU A 36 0.47 -11.22 3.17
C LEU A 36 0.42 -12.34 4.22
N THR A 37 0.03 -13.56 3.82
CA THR A 37 0.08 -14.74 4.68
C THR A 37 1.51 -15.08 5.07
N ARG A 38 2.47 -14.99 4.16
CA ARG A 38 3.90 -15.17 4.46
C ARG A 38 4.42 -14.11 5.44
N CYS A 39 3.93 -12.87 5.34
CA CYS A 39 4.25 -11.82 6.31
C CYS A 39 3.67 -12.15 7.70
N SER A 40 2.39 -12.54 7.77
CA SER A 40 1.75 -12.91 9.04
C SER A 40 2.45 -14.09 9.74
N ASN A 41 3.04 -15.00 8.97
CA ASN A 41 3.79 -16.17 9.47
C ASN A 41 5.29 -15.89 9.66
N GLU A 42 5.72 -14.63 9.64
CA GLU A 42 7.11 -14.21 9.84
C GLU A 42 8.11 -14.82 8.85
N ARG A 43 7.62 -15.36 7.72
CA ARG A 43 8.49 -15.84 6.64
C ARG A 43 9.11 -14.68 5.86
N VAL A 44 8.39 -13.56 5.77
CA VAL A 44 8.84 -12.29 5.22
C VAL A 44 8.57 -11.21 6.27
N PHE A 45 9.51 -10.33 6.52
CA PHE A 45 9.31 -9.21 7.43
C PHE A 45 8.64 -8.06 6.68
N GLY A 46 7.31 -8.03 6.74
CA GLY A 46 6.51 -6.99 6.11
C GLY A 46 6.62 -5.67 6.87
N ILE A 47 7.00 -4.63 6.15
CA ILE A 47 7.21 -3.28 6.69
C ILE A 47 6.25 -2.33 6.00
N THR A 48 5.64 -1.41 6.73
CA THR A 48 4.74 -0.42 6.15
C THR A 48 4.78 0.90 6.92
N LEU A 49 4.05 1.90 6.44
CA LEU A 49 3.88 3.21 7.05
C LEU A 49 2.40 3.44 7.38
N PHE A 50 2.12 4.26 8.39
CA PHE A 50 0.74 4.63 8.69
C PHE A 50 0.07 5.38 7.54
N GLU A 51 0.82 6.15 6.75
CA GLU A 51 0.33 6.82 5.55
C GLU A 51 -0.13 5.81 4.49
N VAL A 52 0.57 4.69 4.35
CA VAL A 52 0.19 3.59 3.47
C VAL A 52 -1.09 2.92 3.96
N VAL A 53 -1.21 2.68 5.26
CA VAL A 53 -2.44 2.13 5.89
C VAL A 53 -3.63 3.07 5.68
N ASN A 54 -3.45 4.38 5.89
CA ASN A 54 -4.50 5.37 5.65
C ASN A 54 -4.93 5.39 4.18
N ASN A 55 -3.98 5.26 3.24
CA ASN A 55 -4.29 5.18 1.82
C ASN A 55 -5.08 3.89 1.50
N ALA A 56 -4.66 2.74 2.01
CA ALA A 56 -5.39 1.48 1.83
C ALA A 56 -6.81 1.57 2.42
N THR A 57 -6.95 2.11 3.64
CA THR A 57 -8.24 2.35 4.30
C THR A 57 -9.16 3.24 3.44
N HIS A 58 -8.61 4.30 2.85
CA HIS A 58 -9.37 5.16 1.95
C HIS A 58 -9.85 4.39 0.71
N ILE A 59 -8.98 3.55 0.11
CA ILE A 59 -9.34 2.72 -1.04
C ILE A 59 -10.43 1.71 -0.66
N PHE A 60 -10.36 1.04 0.50
CA PHE A 60 -11.39 0.15 1.01
C PHE A 60 -12.74 0.88 1.17
N MET A 61 -12.75 2.10 1.71
CA MET A 61 -13.95 2.91 1.86
C MET A 61 -14.59 3.24 0.50
N LEU A 62 -13.79 3.64 -0.48
CA LEU A 62 -14.27 3.90 -1.84
C LEU A 62 -14.79 2.63 -2.51
N ALA A 63 -14.13 1.49 -2.29
CA ALA A 63 -14.56 0.19 -2.82
C ALA A 63 -15.91 -0.24 -2.22
N GLU A 64 -16.10 -0.12 -0.90
CA GLU A 64 -17.38 -0.41 -0.25
C GLU A 64 -18.50 0.47 -0.79
N ALA A 65 -18.26 1.78 -0.90
CA ALA A 65 -19.25 2.71 -1.43
C ALA A 65 -19.64 2.36 -2.88
N ARG A 66 -18.67 1.89 -3.68
CA ARG A 66 -18.89 1.40 -5.05
C ARG A 66 -19.72 0.12 -5.08
N GLN A 67 -19.39 -0.86 -4.22
CA GLN A 67 -20.14 -2.12 -4.11
C GLN A 67 -21.61 -1.87 -3.73
N LYS A 68 -21.85 -0.91 -2.85
CA LYS A 68 -23.20 -0.49 -2.43
C LYS A 68 -23.91 0.36 -3.49
N LYS A 69 -23.28 0.61 -4.64
CA LYS A 69 -23.86 1.40 -5.76
C LYS A 69 -24.37 2.78 -5.34
N LEU A 70 -23.67 3.44 -4.41
CA LEU A 70 -24.08 4.74 -3.86
C LEU A 70 -23.87 5.90 -4.85
N PHE A 71 -23.16 5.66 -5.94
CA PHE A 71 -22.90 6.65 -7.01
C PHE A 71 -22.85 5.95 -8.37
N THR A 72 -23.12 6.72 -9.43
CA THR A 72 -23.25 6.19 -10.80
C THR A 72 -21.92 6.17 -11.57
N ALA A 73 -20.97 7.03 -11.21
CA ALA A 73 -19.69 7.16 -11.91
C ALA A 73 -18.54 6.89 -10.92
N PRO A 74 -17.66 5.90 -11.19
CA PRO A 74 -16.57 5.48 -10.28
C PRO A 74 -15.60 6.60 -9.89
N ASP A 75 -15.31 7.51 -10.80
CA ASP A 75 -14.46 8.68 -10.62
C ASP A 75 -15.03 9.73 -9.66
N LYS A 76 -16.32 9.64 -9.34
CA LYS A 76 -17.03 10.55 -8.43
C LYS A 76 -17.15 10.04 -7.00
N ALA A 77 -16.65 8.84 -6.69
CA ALA A 77 -16.80 8.21 -5.38
C ALA A 77 -16.34 9.13 -4.24
N LYS A 78 -15.14 9.66 -4.32
CA LYS A 78 -14.59 10.58 -3.32
C LYS A 78 -15.47 11.82 -3.15
N SER A 79 -15.76 12.51 -4.25
CA SER A 79 -16.58 13.73 -4.23
C SER A 79 -18.01 13.49 -3.75
N TYR A 80 -18.55 12.28 -3.97
CA TYR A 80 -19.84 11.90 -3.44
C TYR A 80 -19.81 11.76 -1.92
N LEU A 81 -18.84 11.00 -1.38
CA LEU A 81 -18.71 10.80 0.06
C LEU A 81 -18.42 12.11 0.81
N GLU A 82 -17.62 13.00 0.24
CA GLU A 82 -17.37 14.34 0.81
C GLU A 82 -18.66 15.15 1.00
N LYS A 83 -19.64 14.98 0.11
CA LYS A 83 -20.93 15.68 0.15
C LYS A 83 -22.01 14.96 0.98
N HIS A 84 -21.78 13.69 1.34
CA HIS A 84 -22.75 12.84 2.02
C HIS A 84 -22.11 12.19 3.28
N PRO A 85 -21.83 13.00 4.33
CA PRO A 85 -21.22 12.48 5.56
C PRO A 85 -22.11 11.48 6.32
N ASP A 86 -23.42 11.52 6.08
CA ASP A 86 -24.39 10.53 6.56
C ASP A 86 -24.13 9.14 5.98
N VAL A 87 -23.75 9.08 4.72
CA VAL A 87 -23.35 7.84 4.05
C VAL A 87 -22.07 7.28 4.64
N VAL A 88 -21.07 8.14 4.88
CA VAL A 88 -19.80 7.70 5.50
C VAL A 88 -20.03 7.03 6.85
N LYS A 89 -20.97 7.54 7.65
CA LYS A 89 -21.29 7.00 8.98
C LYS A 89 -21.84 5.57 8.98
N ILE A 90 -22.40 5.12 7.86
CA ILE A 90 -23.00 3.77 7.73
C ILE A 90 -22.11 2.79 6.97
N LEU A 91 -20.95 3.24 6.47
CA LEU A 91 -19.95 2.35 5.91
C LEU A 91 -19.21 1.63 7.05
N THR A 92 -19.14 0.31 7.00
CA THR A 92 -18.52 -0.52 8.03
C THR A 92 -17.57 -1.57 7.48
N GLY A 93 -17.75 -1.96 6.21
CA GLY A 93 -16.93 -2.98 5.55
C GLY A 93 -15.48 -2.56 5.41
N TYR A 94 -15.22 -1.31 5.04
CA TYR A 94 -13.86 -0.78 4.92
C TYR A 94 -13.07 -0.87 6.23
N TRP A 95 -13.77 -0.73 7.37
CA TRP A 95 -13.12 -0.82 8.68
C TRP A 95 -12.73 -2.26 8.99
N MET A 96 -13.59 -3.23 8.68
CA MET A 96 -13.27 -4.65 8.81
C MET A 96 -12.03 -5.03 7.98
N ASP A 97 -11.91 -4.52 6.77
CA ASP A 97 -10.73 -4.74 5.92
C ASP A 97 -9.49 -4.04 6.48
N THR A 98 -9.64 -2.84 7.05
CA THR A 98 -8.55 -2.16 7.77
C THR A 98 -8.13 -2.93 9.03
N GLU A 99 -9.06 -3.48 9.80
CA GLU A 99 -8.73 -4.32 10.96
C GLU A 99 -7.97 -5.59 10.54
N ARG A 100 -8.32 -6.21 9.42
CA ARG A 100 -7.56 -7.33 8.86
C ARG A 100 -6.13 -6.93 8.51
N LEU A 101 -5.94 -5.74 7.90
CA LEU A 101 -4.61 -5.19 7.61
C LEU A 101 -3.82 -4.99 8.91
N LEU A 102 -4.42 -4.36 9.92
CA LEU A 102 -3.76 -4.10 11.20
C LEU A 102 -3.45 -5.38 12.00
N ALA A 103 -4.18 -6.47 11.74
CA ALA A 103 -3.94 -7.78 12.35
C ALA A 103 -2.79 -8.57 11.68
N LEU A 104 -2.27 -8.11 10.53
CA LEU A 104 -1.07 -8.68 9.95
C LEU A 104 0.13 -8.36 10.85
N ASN A 105 1.05 -9.29 10.97
CA ASN A 105 2.26 -9.12 11.76
C ASN A 105 3.28 -8.22 11.02
N LEU A 106 3.02 -6.90 11.02
CA LEU A 106 3.80 -5.92 10.27
C LEU A 106 4.63 -5.02 11.18
N ILE A 107 5.75 -4.55 10.66
CA ILE A 107 6.57 -3.51 11.27
C ILE A 107 6.11 -2.15 10.74
N PHE A 108 5.67 -1.27 11.64
CA PHE A 108 5.24 0.08 11.29
C PHE A 108 6.39 1.06 11.52
N LEU A 109 6.84 1.72 10.46
CA LEU A 109 7.87 2.75 10.56
C LEU A 109 7.23 4.14 10.70
N PRO A 110 7.81 5.01 11.55
CA PRO A 110 7.36 6.39 11.69
C PRO A 110 7.79 7.23 10.49
N CYS A 111 6.95 8.20 10.10
CA CYS A 111 7.33 9.26 9.17
C CYS A 111 7.81 10.48 9.96
N GLU A 112 9.12 10.60 10.16
CA GLU A 112 9.75 11.71 10.84
C GLU A 112 10.03 12.88 9.88
N GLU A 113 10.25 14.10 10.41
CA GLU A 113 10.55 15.31 9.63
C GLU A 113 11.70 15.09 8.62
N LYS A 114 12.76 14.39 9.02
CA LYS A 114 13.90 14.07 8.15
C LYS A 114 13.52 13.29 6.90
N ILE A 115 12.48 12.43 7.00
CA ILE A 115 11.95 11.66 5.88
C ILE A 115 11.22 12.58 4.91
N VAL A 116 10.41 13.51 5.42
CA VAL A 116 9.70 14.50 4.60
C VAL A 116 10.69 15.37 3.82
N VAL A 117 11.77 15.79 4.48
CA VAL A 117 12.88 16.51 3.82
C VAL A 117 13.58 15.63 2.78
N GLY A 118 13.88 14.38 3.12
CA GLY A 118 14.49 13.41 2.20
C GLY A 118 13.63 13.12 0.96
N ALA A 119 12.31 13.08 1.14
CA ALA A 119 11.36 12.87 0.06
C ALA A 119 11.42 13.96 -1.03
N HIS A 120 11.81 15.20 -0.68
CA HIS A 120 12.06 16.23 -1.68
C HIS A 120 13.19 15.84 -2.64
N LYS A 121 14.29 15.28 -2.13
CA LYS A 121 15.40 14.80 -2.96
C LYS A 121 14.94 13.67 -3.89
N VAL A 122 14.15 12.73 -3.36
CA VAL A 122 13.58 11.63 -4.16
C VAL A 122 12.71 12.17 -5.31
N ARG A 123 11.88 13.18 -5.06
CA ARG A 123 11.07 13.82 -6.11
C ARG A 123 11.92 14.41 -7.23
N VAL A 124 13.00 15.10 -6.85
CA VAL A 124 13.93 15.70 -7.84
C VAL A 124 14.67 14.62 -8.64
N GLU A 125 15.08 13.53 -8.01
CA GLU A 125 15.85 12.46 -8.63
C GLU A 125 15.01 11.53 -9.51
N ALA A 126 13.83 11.10 -9.01
CA ALA A 126 13.03 10.02 -9.60
C ALA A 126 11.69 10.49 -10.20
N GLY A 127 11.27 11.74 -9.94
CA GLY A 127 10.00 12.27 -10.45
C GLY A 127 8.76 11.68 -9.79
N LEU A 128 8.89 11.02 -8.64
CA LEU A 128 7.78 10.41 -7.91
C LEU A 128 6.85 11.47 -7.30
N LEU A 129 5.58 11.10 -7.12
CA LEU A 129 4.61 11.94 -6.41
C LEU A 129 4.87 11.93 -4.89
N THR A 130 4.06 12.69 -4.16
CA THR A 130 4.30 12.99 -2.74
C THR A 130 4.38 11.73 -1.89
N ASN A 131 3.39 10.84 -1.96
CA ASN A 131 3.34 9.63 -1.12
C ASN A 131 4.46 8.65 -1.47
N ASP A 132 4.67 8.38 -2.76
CA ASP A 132 5.68 7.44 -3.24
C ASP A 132 7.10 7.91 -2.90
N SER A 133 7.33 9.23 -2.97
CA SER A 133 8.60 9.82 -2.57
C SER A 133 8.88 9.69 -1.06
N VAL A 134 7.83 9.72 -0.22
CA VAL A 134 7.95 9.46 1.23
C VAL A 134 8.28 7.99 1.49
N ILE A 135 7.63 7.08 0.78
CA ILE A 135 7.93 5.64 0.84
C ILE A 135 9.41 5.40 0.54
N VAL A 136 9.90 5.91 -0.60
CA VAL A 136 11.32 5.73 -0.99
C VAL A 136 12.29 6.40 -0.01
N ALA A 137 11.96 7.59 0.49
CA ALA A 137 12.79 8.26 1.49
C ALA A 137 12.88 7.46 2.80
N THR A 138 11.76 6.88 3.24
CA THR A 138 11.73 5.97 4.40
C THR A 138 12.58 4.73 4.13
N MET A 139 12.42 4.09 2.98
CA MET A 139 13.23 2.92 2.61
C MET A 139 14.73 3.22 2.68
N ARG A 140 15.15 4.38 2.13
CA ARG A 140 16.56 4.82 2.17
C ARG A 140 17.06 5.06 3.60
N GLU A 141 16.25 5.70 4.44
CA GLU A 141 16.59 5.99 5.83
C GLU A 141 16.80 4.73 6.67
N TYR A 142 15.94 3.71 6.44
CA TYR A 142 16.00 2.45 7.20
C TYR A 142 16.78 1.34 6.48
N GLY A 143 17.43 1.62 5.36
CA GLY A 143 18.25 0.63 4.64
C GLY A 143 17.44 -0.48 3.97
N ILE A 144 16.15 -0.25 3.67
CA ILE A 144 15.27 -1.21 3.02
C ILE A 144 15.41 -1.05 1.50
N SER A 145 15.70 -2.14 0.80
CA SER A 145 15.89 -2.11 -0.66
C SER A 145 14.80 -2.86 -1.45
N LYS A 146 13.90 -3.57 -0.77
CA LYS A 146 12.84 -4.35 -1.42
C LYS A 146 11.47 -3.72 -1.18
N ILE A 147 10.67 -3.63 -2.23
CA ILE A 147 9.29 -3.13 -2.18
C ILE A 147 8.35 -4.08 -2.90
N ALA A 148 7.21 -4.38 -2.28
CA ALA A 148 6.08 -5.04 -2.90
C ALA A 148 5.06 -3.97 -3.34
N THR A 149 4.86 -3.81 -4.64
CA THR A 149 3.96 -2.80 -5.23
C THR A 149 3.54 -3.18 -6.64
N ASN A 150 2.34 -2.76 -7.04
CA ASN A 150 1.88 -2.82 -8.43
C ASN A 150 2.11 -1.51 -9.20
N ASP A 151 2.69 -0.49 -8.57
CA ASP A 151 2.96 0.79 -9.21
C ASP A 151 4.29 0.75 -9.98
N GLU A 152 4.23 1.03 -11.29
CA GLU A 152 5.39 1.09 -12.17
C GLU A 152 6.32 2.28 -11.89
N GLY A 153 5.83 3.30 -11.19
CA GLY A 153 6.62 4.48 -10.82
C GLY A 153 7.90 4.11 -10.06
N PHE A 154 7.85 3.04 -9.25
CA PHE A 154 9.02 2.58 -8.47
C PHE A 154 10.10 1.89 -9.32
N ASP A 155 9.80 1.45 -10.55
CA ASP A 155 10.77 0.77 -11.42
C ASP A 155 11.95 1.67 -11.81
N SER A 156 11.74 2.99 -11.82
CA SER A 156 12.76 3.99 -12.16
C SER A 156 13.69 4.34 -11.01
N VAL A 157 13.38 3.89 -9.79
CA VAL A 157 14.15 4.26 -8.60
C VAL A 157 15.38 3.39 -8.45
N ALA A 158 16.56 4.00 -8.57
CA ALA A 158 17.81 3.28 -8.43
C ALA A 158 17.98 2.66 -7.04
N GLY A 159 18.45 1.41 -7.01
CA GLY A 159 18.72 0.66 -5.78
C GLY A 159 17.51 -0.05 -5.18
N LEU A 160 16.32 0.05 -5.78
CA LEU A 160 15.16 -0.72 -5.36
C LEU A 160 15.04 -2.05 -6.13
N SER A 161 14.66 -3.09 -5.39
CA SER A 161 14.19 -4.36 -5.93
C SER A 161 12.66 -4.37 -5.83
N VAL A 162 12.00 -4.19 -6.96
CA VAL A 162 10.54 -4.14 -7.04
C VAL A 162 9.97 -5.53 -7.25
N PHE A 163 9.00 -5.91 -6.43
CA PHE A 163 8.24 -7.15 -6.55
C PHE A 163 6.78 -6.83 -6.85
N ARG A 164 6.21 -7.49 -7.86
CA ARG A 164 4.88 -7.18 -8.39
C ARG A 164 4.06 -8.44 -8.58
N PRO A 165 2.74 -8.42 -8.24
CA PRO A 165 1.84 -9.50 -8.63
C PRO A 165 1.70 -9.54 -10.15
N ASP A 166 1.58 -10.75 -10.72
CA ASP A 166 1.38 -10.99 -12.14
C ASP A 166 0.05 -11.69 -12.47
N ASP A 167 -0.84 -11.74 -11.46
CA ASP A 167 -2.16 -12.36 -11.51
C ASP A 167 -3.33 -11.35 -11.54
N LEU A 168 -3.05 -10.07 -11.86
CA LEU A 168 -4.02 -8.97 -11.94
C LEU A 168 -4.46 -8.66 -13.37
#